data_57776114e883b5f39efd583eb0a0b736
#
_entry.id   57776114e883b5f39efd583eb0a0b736
#
_cell.length_a   1.000
_cell.length_b   1.000
_cell.length_c   1.000
_cell.angle_alpha   90.00
_cell.angle_beta   90.00
_cell.angle_gamma   90.00
#
_symmetry.space_group_name_H-M   'P 1'
#
loop_
_entity.id
_entity.type
_entity.pdbx_description
1 polymer ?
#
loop_
_entity_poly.entity_id
_entity_poly.type
_entity_poly.pdbx_seq_one_letter_code
_entity_poly.pdbx_strand_id
1 'polypeptide(L)'
;MRFTVGHGRHGIACEGTTFEEGFPPLGTFQVNAILSNDRFEMDPSLVEQSGKTEEELRETLFTNMNSIDFKGDGETGEYGIGYISLAPVPATEQPFRFNIYDGVFRWYSFAIHGTNDESRIGKAVTGGCINAEKLTMGVLLDTVELGDEVVISSDSPCLP
;
A
#
# COMPACT_ATOMS: atom_id res chain seq x y z
N MET A 1 2.69 -7.84 -16.25
CA MET A 1 3.62 -6.71 -16.03
C MET A 1 4.57 -7.05 -14.92
N ARG A 2 5.85 -6.79 -15.10
CA ARG A 2 6.90 -6.98 -14.08
C ARG A 2 7.68 -5.69 -13.90
N PHE A 3 8.03 -5.37 -12.66
CA PHE A 3 8.81 -4.17 -12.35
C PHE A 3 9.61 -4.36 -11.06
N THR A 4 10.67 -3.59 -10.91
CA THR A 4 11.52 -3.59 -9.73
C THR A 4 10.89 -2.74 -8.63
N VAL A 5 10.95 -3.23 -7.40
CA VAL A 5 10.30 -2.60 -6.25
C VAL A 5 11.25 -2.46 -5.06
N GLY A 6 10.96 -1.50 -4.20
CA GLY A 6 11.47 -1.49 -2.84
C GLY A 6 10.55 -2.33 -1.96
N HIS A 7 11.10 -3.06 -1.00
CA HIS A 7 10.32 -3.96 -0.16
C HIS A 7 10.78 -3.94 1.30
N GLY A 8 10.16 -4.79 2.13
CA GLY A 8 10.35 -4.79 3.57
C GLY A 8 11.79 -4.90 4.04
N ARG A 9 12.17 -4.04 4.98
CA ARG A 9 13.55 -3.94 5.51
C ARG A 9 14.00 -5.16 6.31
N HIS A 10 13.07 -5.99 6.79
CA HIS A 10 13.39 -7.20 7.57
C HIS A 10 13.32 -8.49 6.76
N GLY A 11 12.98 -8.42 5.48
CA GLY A 11 12.89 -9.58 4.60
C GLY A 11 11.51 -9.75 3.98
N ILE A 12 11.20 -10.96 3.56
CA ILE A 12 9.98 -11.33 2.84
C ILE A 12 9.31 -12.48 3.59
N ALA A 13 8.03 -12.32 3.92
CA ALA A 13 7.25 -13.36 4.58
C ALA A 13 6.70 -14.38 3.59
N CYS A 14 6.55 -15.62 4.02
CA CYS A 14 5.95 -16.68 3.20
C CYS A 14 4.46 -16.44 2.95
N GLU A 15 3.91 -17.12 1.93
CA GLU A 15 2.49 -17.08 1.60
C GLU A 15 1.64 -17.48 2.81
N GLY A 16 0.53 -16.78 2.99
CA GLY A 16 -0.39 -17.01 4.11
C GLY A 16 0.00 -16.29 5.41
N THR A 17 1.14 -15.62 5.43
CA THR A 17 1.57 -14.85 6.59
C THR A 17 0.77 -13.54 6.68
N THR A 18 0.39 -13.16 7.90
CA THR A 18 -0.21 -11.86 8.16
C THR A 18 0.81 -10.75 7.87
N PHE A 19 0.37 -9.68 7.20
CA PHE A 19 1.20 -8.52 6.95
C PHE A 19 1.68 -7.91 8.26
N GLU A 20 2.99 -7.74 8.37
CA GLU A 20 3.63 -7.10 9.53
C GLU A 20 4.66 -6.09 9.05
N GLU A 21 4.96 -5.14 9.90
CA GLU A 21 5.95 -4.11 9.61
C GLU A 21 7.31 -4.72 9.28
N GLY A 22 7.85 -4.36 8.12
CA GLY A 22 9.14 -4.82 7.63
C GLY A 22 9.10 -6.13 6.85
N PHE A 23 7.94 -6.80 6.71
CA PHE A 23 7.79 -8.09 6.05
C PHE A 23 6.61 -8.10 5.07
N PRO A 24 6.81 -7.85 3.77
CA PRO A 24 5.75 -8.07 2.80
C PRO A 24 5.50 -9.57 2.63
N PRO A 25 4.25 -10.02 2.70
CA PRO A 25 3.92 -11.42 2.44
C PRO A 25 3.92 -11.74 0.95
N LEU A 26 4.36 -12.95 0.60
CA LEU A 26 4.17 -13.49 -0.74
C LEU A 26 2.74 -14.02 -0.88
N GLY A 27 2.28 -14.22 -2.11
CA GLY A 27 1.03 -14.86 -2.41
C GLY A 27 0.16 -14.10 -3.39
N THR A 28 -1.12 -14.44 -3.39
CA THR A 28 -2.14 -13.84 -4.25
C THR A 28 -2.98 -12.86 -3.48
N PHE A 29 -3.24 -11.70 -4.09
CA PHE A 29 -4.00 -10.61 -3.49
C PHE A 29 -5.02 -10.09 -4.49
N GLN A 30 -6.04 -9.39 -3.98
CA GLN A 30 -6.96 -8.59 -4.78
C GLN A 30 -6.85 -7.13 -4.39
N VAL A 31 -6.94 -6.25 -5.39
CA VAL A 31 -7.01 -4.82 -5.17
C VAL A 31 -8.33 -4.45 -4.52
N ASN A 32 -8.31 -3.83 -3.35
CA ASN A 32 -9.52 -3.41 -2.63
C ASN A 32 -9.63 -1.89 -2.43
N ALA A 33 -8.59 -1.14 -2.76
CA ALA A 33 -8.64 0.33 -2.80
C ALA A 33 -7.56 0.89 -3.73
N ILE A 34 -7.88 1.97 -4.41
CA ILE A 34 -6.97 2.71 -5.29
C ILE A 34 -7.08 4.17 -4.91
N LEU A 35 -5.99 4.74 -4.40
CA LEU A 35 -5.95 6.09 -3.85
C LEU A 35 -4.89 6.92 -4.57
N SER A 36 -5.30 8.07 -5.11
CA SER A 36 -4.40 9.10 -5.63
C SER A 36 -5.13 10.44 -5.59
N ASN A 37 -4.46 11.52 -5.97
CA ASN A 37 -5.12 12.82 -6.07
C ASN A 37 -6.22 12.85 -7.13
N ASP A 38 -6.05 12.05 -8.20
CA ASP A 38 -6.95 12.06 -9.35
C ASP A 38 -7.87 10.84 -9.42
N ARG A 39 -7.63 9.84 -8.57
CA ARG A 39 -8.40 8.60 -8.58
C ARG A 39 -8.67 8.12 -7.16
N PHE A 40 -9.94 7.86 -6.88
CA PHE A 40 -10.36 7.23 -5.64
C PHE A 40 -11.36 6.14 -5.97
N GLU A 41 -11.00 4.89 -5.64
CA GLU A 41 -11.90 3.74 -5.68
C GLU A 41 -11.63 2.90 -4.44
N MET A 42 -12.68 2.48 -3.79
CA MET A 42 -12.57 1.68 -2.56
C MET A 42 -13.75 0.73 -2.48
N ASP A 43 -13.49 -0.49 -2.02
CA ASP A 43 -14.55 -1.45 -1.73
C ASP A 43 -15.59 -0.80 -0.82
N PRO A 44 -16.89 -0.86 -1.17
CA PRO A 44 -17.94 -0.22 -0.37
C PRO A 44 -17.95 -0.62 1.10
N SER A 45 -17.57 -1.86 1.43
CA SER A 45 -17.47 -2.30 2.83
C SER A 45 -16.42 -1.53 3.61
N LEU A 46 -15.33 -1.15 2.96
CA LEU A 46 -14.28 -0.33 3.59
C LEU A 46 -14.74 1.10 3.80
N VAL A 47 -15.46 1.67 2.84
CA VAL A 47 -16.05 3.01 3.00
C VAL A 47 -16.97 3.02 4.23
N GLU A 48 -17.82 2.00 4.38
CA GLU A 48 -18.68 1.87 5.54
C GLU A 48 -17.91 1.77 6.85
N GLN A 49 -16.84 0.98 6.89
CA GLN A 49 -15.98 0.84 8.08
C GLN A 49 -15.32 2.16 8.51
N SER A 50 -15.07 3.06 7.56
CA SER A 50 -14.43 4.33 7.85
C SER A 50 -15.29 5.26 8.73
N GLY A 51 -16.60 5.08 8.70
CA GLY A 51 -17.54 6.01 9.35
C GLY A 51 -17.67 7.36 8.62
N LYS A 52 -17.10 7.48 7.42
CA LYS A 52 -17.08 8.69 6.61
C LYS A 52 -17.77 8.44 5.28
N THR A 53 -18.15 9.52 4.58
CA THR A 53 -18.72 9.40 3.25
C THR A 53 -17.62 9.12 2.21
N GLU A 54 -18.00 8.51 1.10
CA GLU A 54 -17.07 8.31 -0.02
C GLU A 54 -16.50 9.63 -0.51
N GLU A 55 -17.33 10.67 -0.58
CA GLU A 55 -16.90 12.02 -1.00
C GLU A 55 -15.83 12.59 -0.08
N GLU A 56 -16.01 12.47 1.23
CA GLU A 56 -15.02 12.92 2.21
C GLU A 56 -13.71 12.15 2.09
N LEU A 57 -13.77 10.83 1.94
CA LEU A 57 -12.58 10.01 1.74
C LEU A 57 -11.86 10.38 0.43
N ARG A 58 -12.61 10.59 -0.65
CA ARG A 58 -12.07 10.99 -1.95
C ARG A 58 -11.30 12.31 -1.86
N GLU A 59 -11.83 13.26 -1.11
CA GLU A 59 -11.23 14.59 -1.00
C GLU A 59 -10.03 14.63 -0.04
N THR A 60 -10.02 13.81 1.00
CA THR A 60 -9.08 13.99 2.10
C THR A 60 -8.14 12.83 2.38
N LEU A 61 -8.53 11.58 2.11
CA LEU A 61 -7.80 10.41 2.61
C LEU A 61 -6.35 10.36 2.11
N PHE A 62 -6.15 10.38 0.81
CA PHE A 62 -4.80 10.28 0.25
C PHE A 62 -3.94 11.49 0.60
N THR A 63 -4.51 12.68 0.57
CA THR A 63 -3.82 13.90 0.98
C THR A 63 -3.38 13.82 2.44
N ASN A 64 -4.25 13.35 3.32
CA ASN A 64 -3.94 13.16 4.73
C ASN A 64 -2.81 12.14 4.92
N MET A 65 -2.87 11.00 4.24
CA MET A 65 -1.84 9.96 4.31
C MET A 65 -0.47 10.51 3.90
N ASN A 66 -0.41 11.32 2.84
CA ASN A 66 0.83 11.95 2.38
C ASN A 66 1.27 13.15 3.21
N SER A 67 0.46 13.61 4.16
CA SER A 67 0.84 14.69 5.08
C SER A 67 1.68 14.22 6.27
N ILE A 68 1.76 12.91 6.49
CA ILE A 68 2.43 12.35 7.65
C ILE A 68 3.95 12.32 7.44
N ASP A 69 4.68 12.80 8.42
CA ASP A 69 6.13 12.68 8.49
C ASP A 69 6.48 11.44 9.33
N PHE A 70 6.60 10.29 8.65
CA PHE A 70 6.82 9.01 9.34
C PHE A 70 8.18 8.89 10.00
N LYS A 71 9.19 9.64 9.51
CA LYS A 71 10.56 9.55 9.99
C LYS A 71 10.93 10.65 10.99
N GLY A 72 10.09 11.69 11.11
CA GLY A 72 10.38 12.83 11.95
C GLY A 72 11.50 13.73 11.40
N ASP A 73 11.73 13.72 10.09
CA ASP A 73 12.80 14.47 9.41
C ASP A 73 12.30 15.73 8.67
N GLY A 74 11.01 16.03 8.77
CA GLY A 74 10.38 17.14 8.06
C GLY A 74 9.94 16.80 6.64
N GLU A 75 10.22 15.61 6.15
CA GLU A 75 9.82 15.16 4.81
C GLU A 75 8.47 14.46 4.84
N THR A 76 7.61 14.76 3.87
CA THR A 76 6.29 14.16 3.70
C THR A 76 6.15 13.57 2.30
N GLY A 77 4.96 13.04 1.96
CA GLY A 77 4.70 12.48 0.63
C GLY A 77 5.28 11.08 0.44
N GLU A 78 5.44 10.31 1.49
CA GLU A 78 6.06 8.99 1.43
C GLU A 78 5.30 7.97 0.57
N TYR A 79 4.00 8.19 0.30
CA TYR A 79 3.23 7.34 -0.60
C TYR A 79 3.37 7.74 -2.08
N GLY A 80 4.13 8.80 -2.38
CA GLY A 80 4.33 9.25 -3.75
C GLY A 80 3.03 9.69 -4.41
N ILE A 81 2.77 9.19 -5.63
CA ILE A 81 1.59 9.59 -6.42
C ILE A 81 0.38 8.68 -6.26
N GLY A 82 0.50 7.58 -5.54
CA GLY A 82 -0.62 6.66 -5.39
C GLY A 82 -0.37 5.52 -4.41
N TYR A 83 -1.49 4.88 -4.04
CA TYR A 83 -1.53 3.81 -3.06
C TYR A 83 -2.58 2.79 -3.51
N ILE A 84 -2.15 1.56 -3.73
CA ILE A 84 -3.01 0.45 -4.17
C ILE A 84 -3.03 -0.59 -3.06
N SER A 85 -4.14 -0.67 -2.36
CA SER A 85 -4.33 -1.59 -1.24
C SER A 85 -4.59 -3.01 -1.72
N LEU A 86 -3.98 -3.98 -1.06
CA LEU A 86 -4.02 -5.40 -1.43
C LEU A 86 -4.62 -6.23 -0.29
N ALA A 87 -5.66 -7.00 -0.60
CA ALA A 87 -6.27 -7.95 0.31
C ALA A 87 -5.88 -9.38 -0.08
N PRO A 88 -5.46 -10.24 0.87
CA PRO A 88 -5.02 -11.60 0.54
C PRO A 88 -6.14 -12.51 0.05
N VAL A 89 -5.78 -13.44 -0.85
CA VAL A 89 -6.68 -14.47 -1.40
C VAL A 89 -6.01 -15.84 -1.20
N PRO A 90 -6.63 -16.79 -0.51
CA PRO A 90 -7.88 -16.65 0.24
C PRO A 90 -7.75 -15.68 1.41
N ALA A 91 -8.89 -15.12 1.82
CA ALA A 91 -8.92 -14.13 2.89
C ALA A 91 -8.33 -14.68 4.19
N THR A 92 -7.37 -13.93 4.76
CA THR A 92 -6.82 -14.19 6.08
C THR A 92 -6.98 -12.93 6.92
N GLU A 93 -6.96 -13.09 8.24
CA GLU A 93 -7.03 -11.93 9.12
C GLU A 93 -5.79 -11.04 8.91
N GLN A 94 -6.04 -9.76 8.62
CA GLN A 94 -5.01 -8.78 8.35
C GLN A 94 -5.27 -7.53 9.18
N PRO A 95 -4.22 -6.75 9.51
CA PRO A 95 -4.38 -5.51 10.28
C PRO A 95 -4.89 -4.34 9.41
N PHE A 96 -5.76 -4.61 8.45
CA PHE A 96 -6.34 -3.58 7.59
C PHE A 96 -7.36 -2.77 8.36
N ARG A 97 -7.15 -1.46 8.48
CA ARG A 97 -8.06 -0.61 9.23
C ARG A 97 -7.83 0.87 8.97
N PHE A 98 -8.88 1.62 9.17
CA PHE A 98 -8.76 3.06 9.38
C PHE A 98 -8.26 3.31 10.81
N ASN A 99 -7.33 4.24 10.95
CA ASN A 99 -6.83 4.63 12.25
C ASN A 99 -6.33 6.08 12.24
N ILE A 100 -5.88 6.54 13.39
CA ILE A 100 -5.21 7.84 13.55
C ILE A 100 -3.73 7.56 13.79
N TYR A 101 -2.89 8.20 13.00
CA TYR A 101 -1.44 8.17 13.16
C TYR A 101 -0.92 9.60 13.23
N ASP A 102 -0.26 9.93 14.33
CA ASP A 102 0.26 11.28 14.58
C ASP A 102 -0.81 12.37 14.37
N GLY A 103 -2.04 12.09 14.85
CA GLY A 103 -3.18 13.00 14.72
C GLY A 103 -3.87 13.00 13.37
N VAL A 104 -3.44 12.20 12.43
CA VAL A 104 -3.95 12.17 11.05
C VAL A 104 -4.75 10.89 10.78
N PHE A 105 -5.97 11.05 10.28
CA PHE A 105 -6.81 9.93 9.85
C PHE A 105 -6.24 9.30 8.58
N ARG A 106 -6.08 7.97 8.59
CA ARG A 106 -5.51 7.23 7.45
C ARG A 106 -6.11 5.85 7.30
N TRP A 107 -5.92 5.26 6.11
CA TRP A 107 -6.09 3.84 5.84
C TRP A 107 -4.74 3.13 6.01
N TYR A 108 -4.74 2.02 6.74
CA TYR A 108 -3.57 1.15 6.92
C TYR A 108 -3.83 -0.22 6.31
N SER A 109 -2.96 -0.64 5.40
CA SER A 109 -3.03 -1.95 4.75
C SER A 109 -1.68 -2.34 4.14
N PHE A 110 -1.55 -3.61 3.76
CA PHE A 110 -0.51 -3.99 2.80
C PHE A 110 -0.83 -3.38 1.44
N ALA A 111 0.15 -2.79 0.79
CA ALA A 111 -0.09 -2.03 -0.43
C ALA A 111 1.13 -1.95 -1.34
N ILE A 112 0.86 -1.65 -2.61
CA ILE A 112 1.85 -1.10 -3.54
C ILE A 112 1.62 0.41 -3.55
N HIS A 113 2.63 1.19 -3.27
CA HIS A 113 2.52 2.64 -3.33
C HIS A 113 3.80 3.29 -3.86
N GLY A 114 3.69 4.56 -4.23
CA GLY A 114 4.85 5.34 -4.66
C GLY A 114 5.79 5.65 -3.51
N THR A 115 6.77 6.48 -3.78
CA THR A 115 7.76 6.91 -2.80
C THR A 115 8.17 8.35 -3.11
N ASN A 116 8.62 9.06 -2.10
CA ASN A 116 9.27 10.36 -2.26
C ASN A 116 10.80 10.23 -2.46
N ASP A 117 11.31 9.01 -2.50
CA ASP A 117 12.74 8.73 -2.66
C ASP A 117 12.93 7.47 -3.53
N GLU A 118 13.12 7.67 -4.83
CA GLU A 118 13.28 6.57 -5.80
C GLU A 118 14.59 5.78 -5.62
N SER A 119 15.53 6.26 -4.82
CA SER A 119 16.73 5.49 -4.48
C SER A 119 16.42 4.22 -3.69
N ARG A 120 15.22 4.12 -3.12
CA ARG A 120 14.74 2.95 -2.37
C ARG A 120 14.34 1.78 -3.26
N ILE A 121 14.11 2.02 -4.55
CA ILE A 121 13.69 0.97 -5.48
C ILE A 121 14.81 -0.06 -5.65
N GLY A 122 14.43 -1.33 -5.59
CA GLY A 122 15.37 -2.45 -5.63
C GLY A 122 16.03 -2.79 -4.29
N LYS A 123 15.63 -2.13 -3.21
CA LYS A 123 16.23 -2.30 -1.88
C LYS A 123 15.20 -2.79 -0.85
N ALA A 124 15.69 -3.45 0.19
CA ALA A 124 14.92 -3.92 1.33
C ALA A 124 14.90 -2.84 2.42
N VAL A 125 14.09 -1.81 2.26
CA VAL A 125 14.15 -0.60 3.09
C VAL A 125 12.78 -0.09 3.57
N THR A 126 11.67 -0.76 3.19
CA THR A 126 10.33 -0.27 3.51
C THR A 126 9.83 -0.79 4.85
N GLY A 127 8.72 -0.24 5.33
CA GLY A 127 8.00 -0.74 6.49
C GLY A 127 7.15 -1.99 6.23
N GLY A 128 7.33 -2.64 5.07
CA GLY A 128 6.61 -3.86 4.67
C GLY A 128 5.82 -3.72 3.38
N CYS A 129 5.37 -2.52 3.02
CA CYS A 129 4.71 -2.26 1.74
C CYS A 129 5.71 -2.35 0.58
N ILE A 130 5.18 -2.46 -0.62
CA ILE A 130 5.95 -2.50 -1.86
C ILE A 130 5.99 -1.10 -2.45
N ASN A 131 7.19 -0.56 -2.60
CA ASN A 131 7.40 0.75 -3.21
C ASN A 131 7.72 0.62 -4.69
N ALA A 132 7.06 1.41 -5.53
CA ALA A 132 7.31 1.48 -6.96
C ALA A 132 7.73 2.90 -7.35
N GLU A 133 8.53 3.01 -8.40
CA GLU A 133 8.92 4.30 -8.95
C GLU A 133 7.72 5.04 -9.56
N LYS A 134 7.84 6.34 -9.75
CA LYS A 134 6.76 7.21 -10.21
C LYS A 134 6.17 6.76 -11.55
N LEU A 135 7.01 6.40 -12.52
CA LEU A 135 6.54 5.94 -13.84
C LEU A 135 5.74 4.65 -13.73
N THR A 136 6.20 3.70 -12.93
CA THR A 136 5.50 2.43 -12.68
C THR A 136 4.17 2.68 -11.98
N MET A 137 4.15 3.53 -10.96
CA MET A 137 2.91 3.88 -10.27
C MET A 137 1.90 4.55 -11.20
N GLY A 138 2.36 5.43 -12.10
CA GLY A 138 1.50 6.05 -13.10
C GLY A 138 0.81 5.03 -13.98
N VAL A 139 1.54 4.03 -14.48
CA VAL A 139 0.98 2.94 -15.28
C VAL A 139 -0.02 2.11 -14.46
N LEU A 140 0.31 1.77 -13.22
CA LEU A 140 -0.58 1.00 -12.35
C LEU A 140 -1.88 1.77 -12.06
N LEU A 141 -1.78 3.05 -11.74
CA LEU A 141 -2.96 3.90 -11.48
C LEU A 141 -3.86 4.06 -12.70
N ASP A 142 -3.30 3.96 -13.91
CA ASP A 142 -4.07 4.06 -15.15
C ASP A 142 -4.71 2.72 -15.58
N THR A 143 -4.20 1.58 -15.09
CA THR A 143 -4.59 0.26 -15.61
C THR A 143 -5.24 -0.66 -14.60
N VAL A 144 -4.93 -0.52 -13.31
CA VAL A 144 -5.45 -1.41 -12.26
C VAL A 144 -6.87 -1.03 -11.89
N GLU A 145 -7.71 -2.03 -11.62
CA GLU A 145 -9.11 -1.87 -11.21
C GLU A 145 -9.38 -2.62 -9.90
N LEU A 146 -10.44 -2.22 -9.19
CA LEU A 146 -10.88 -2.96 -8.00
C LEU A 146 -11.18 -4.42 -8.37
N GLY A 147 -10.71 -5.34 -7.54
CA GLY A 147 -10.87 -6.78 -7.75
C GLY A 147 -9.79 -7.42 -8.60
N ASP A 148 -8.90 -6.64 -9.21
CA ASP A 148 -7.78 -7.19 -9.96
C ASP A 148 -6.89 -8.05 -9.07
N GLU A 149 -6.42 -9.16 -9.64
CA GLU A 149 -5.49 -10.06 -8.97
C GLU A 149 -4.06 -9.55 -9.09
N VAL A 150 -3.35 -9.58 -7.97
CA VAL A 150 -1.92 -9.26 -7.89
C VAL A 150 -1.19 -10.43 -7.25
N VAL A 151 -0.18 -10.95 -7.91
CA VAL A 151 0.66 -12.04 -7.37
C VAL A 151 2.01 -11.46 -6.95
N ILE A 152 2.35 -11.67 -5.70
CA ILE A 152 3.66 -11.30 -5.15
C ILE A 152 4.50 -12.56 -5.06
N SER A 153 5.62 -12.57 -5.77
CA SER A 153 6.55 -13.70 -5.80
C SER A 153 7.98 -13.23 -5.61
N SER A 154 8.85 -14.14 -5.20
CA SER A 154 10.27 -13.85 -5.01
C SER A 154 11.11 -15.08 -5.32
N ASP A 155 12.29 -14.85 -5.90
CA ASP A 155 13.30 -15.90 -6.10
C ASP A 155 14.14 -16.14 -4.84
N SER A 156 14.04 -15.24 -3.86
CA SER A 156 14.72 -15.37 -2.57
C SER A 156 13.89 -16.19 -1.59
N PRO A 157 14.55 -16.90 -0.62
CA PRO A 157 13.80 -17.61 0.41
C PRO A 157 12.93 -16.68 1.24
N CYS A 158 11.71 -17.11 1.53
CA CYS A 158 10.84 -16.40 2.46
C CYS A 158 11.13 -16.81 3.91
N LEU A 159 10.77 -15.94 4.84
CA LEU A 159 10.84 -16.20 6.28
C LEU A 159 9.52 -16.82 6.76
N PRO A 160 9.55 -17.96 7.47
CA PRO A 160 8.36 -18.59 7.98
C PRO A 160 7.66 -17.78 9.09
#